data_a302823057d38eff83897d0d32106a4e
#
_entry.id   a302823057d38eff83897d0d32106a4e
#
_cell.length_a   1.000
_cell.length_b   1.000
_cell.length_c   1.000
_cell.angle_alpha   90.00
_cell.angle_beta   90.00
_cell.angle_gamma   90.00
#
_symmetry.space_group_name_H-M   'P 1'
#
loop_
_entity.id
_entity.type
_entity.pdbx_description
1 polymer ?
#
loop_
_entity_poly.entity_id
_entity_poly.type
_entity_poly.pdbx_seq_one_letter_code
_entity_poly.pdbx_strand_id
1 'polypeptide(L)'
;MKKNKPIIALLCGGKGLRLRPITTDTPKPLVKINNKPILAYIINHFKSYKYNEYLIATGYKSKQIEKFMKDKFHAVDYNIINSGDVKIIRRIKDIIDVANPINKT
;
A
#
# COMPACT_ATOMS: atom_id res chain seq x y z
N MET A 1 -21.11 -4.18 13.81
CA MET A 1 -21.25 -3.93 12.44
C MET A 1 -20.15 -3.06 11.87
N LYS A 2 -19.74 -3.45 10.72
CA LYS A 2 -18.69 -2.74 10.09
C LYS A 2 -19.19 -1.42 9.57
N LYS A 3 -18.77 -0.40 10.15
CA LYS A 3 -19.20 0.85 9.65
C LYS A 3 -18.39 1.21 8.47
N ASN A 4 -18.76 1.99 7.71
CA ASN A 4 -18.23 2.38 6.43
C ASN A 4 -16.85 2.99 6.50
N LYS A 5 -15.94 2.32 7.18
CA LYS A 5 -14.58 2.80 7.21
C LYS A 5 -13.96 2.63 5.84
N PRO A 6 -13.25 3.61 5.37
CA PRO A 6 -12.62 3.52 4.06
C PRO A 6 -11.51 2.47 4.04
N ILE A 7 -11.28 1.93 2.87
CA ILE A 7 -10.13 1.10 2.62
C ILE A 7 -8.97 2.03 2.37
N ILE A 8 -7.84 1.77 3.02
CA ILE A 8 -6.65 2.58 2.83
C ILE A 8 -5.90 2.05 1.63
N ALA A 9 -5.76 2.87 0.61
CA ALA A 9 -5.03 2.50 -0.59
C ALA A 9 -3.61 3.02 -0.50
N LEU A 10 -2.64 2.12 -0.57
CA LEU A 10 -1.23 2.46 -0.49
C LEU A 10 -0.57 2.21 -1.84
N LEU A 11 -0.01 3.25 -2.43
CA LEU A 11 0.65 3.15 -3.72
C LEU A 11 2.13 2.87 -3.51
N CYS A 12 2.51 1.62 -3.73
CA CYS A 12 3.86 1.14 -3.44
C CYS A 12 4.61 0.69 -4.69
N GLY A 13 4.23 1.17 -5.86
CA GLY A 13 4.76 0.67 -7.12
C GLY A 13 5.96 1.41 -7.70
N GLY A 14 6.29 2.57 -7.17
CA GLY A 14 7.36 3.37 -7.73
C GLY A 14 8.74 2.80 -7.50
N LYS A 15 9.68 3.15 -8.37
CA LYS A 15 11.05 2.65 -8.26
C LYS A 15 11.91 3.40 -7.26
N GLY A 16 11.43 4.53 -6.74
CA GLY A 16 12.20 5.28 -5.77
C GLY A 16 13.52 5.79 -6.30
N LEU A 17 13.53 6.28 -7.53
CA LEU A 17 14.78 6.65 -8.20
C LEU A 17 15.58 7.71 -7.45
N ARG A 18 14.90 8.57 -6.74
CA ARG A 18 15.56 9.65 -6.01
C ARG A 18 16.34 9.16 -4.80
N LEU A 19 16.05 7.94 -4.36
CA LEU A 19 16.73 7.36 -3.20
C LEU A 19 17.82 6.37 -3.60
N ARG A 20 18.13 6.26 -4.87
CA ARG A 20 19.22 5.38 -5.26
C ARG A 20 20.53 5.87 -4.66
N PRO A 21 21.42 4.97 -4.28
CA PRO A 21 21.34 3.52 -4.48
C PRO A 21 20.57 2.74 -3.43
N ILE A 22 19.97 3.40 -2.46
CA ILE A 22 19.23 2.72 -1.39
C ILE A 22 18.13 1.83 -1.97
N THR A 23 17.42 2.32 -2.98
CA THR A 23 16.29 1.58 -3.56
C THR A 23 16.68 0.66 -4.69
N THR A 24 17.97 0.47 -4.95
CA THR A 24 18.39 -0.45 -6.01
C THR A 24 17.93 -1.89 -5.74
N ASP A 25 18.04 -2.32 -4.49
CA ASP A 25 17.64 -3.68 -4.12
C ASP A 25 16.42 -3.73 -3.23
N THR A 26 15.93 -2.59 -2.78
CA THR A 26 14.82 -2.51 -1.85
C THR A 26 13.80 -1.49 -2.34
N PRO A 27 12.52 -1.86 -2.47
CA PRO A 27 11.53 -0.88 -2.86
C PRO A 27 11.39 0.18 -1.77
N LYS A 28 11.06 1.40 -2.20
CA LYS A 28 11.01 2.53 -1.26
C LYS A 28 10.19 2.26 0.00
N PRO A 29 9.01 1.63 -0.09
CA PRO A 29 8.22 1.40 1.13
C PRO A 29 8.91 0.50 2.14
N LEU A 30 9.89 -0.28 1.74
CA LEU A 30 10.63 -1.15 2.64
C LEU A 30 11.96 -0.60 3.08
N VAL A 31 12.31 0.61 2.64
CA VAL A 31 13.50 1.28 3.15
C VAL A 31 13.29 1.55 4.63
N LYS A 32 14.30 1.24 5.44
CA LYS A 32 14.19 1.34 6.88
C LYS A 32 14.61 2.71 7.40
N ILE A 33 13.85 3.19 8.36
CA ILE A 33 14.18 4.39 9.12
C ILE A 33 14.17 3.95 10.57
N ASN A 34 15.30 4.06 11.25
CA ASN A 34 15.44 3.56 12.62
C ASN A 34 15.04 2.10 12.71
N ASN A 35 15.55 1.31 11.76
CA ASN A 35 15.35 -0.14 11.70
C ASN A 35 13.92 -0.59 11.46
N LYS A 36 13.05 0.31 11.03
CA LYS A 36 11.67 -0.05 10.71
C LYS A 36 11.32 0.44 9.31
N PRO A 37 10.77 -0.42 8.46
CA PRO A 37 10.40 -0.01 7.11
C PRO A 37 9.37 1.12 7.11
N ILE A 38 9.47 1.98 6.13
CA ILE A 38 8.51 3.09 5.97
C ILE A 38 7.09 2.55 5.96
N LEU A 39 6.86 1.45 5.24
CA LEU A 39 5.52 0.87 5.15
C LEU A 39 4.96 0.49 6.52
N ALA A 40 5.82 0.01 7.41
CA ALA A 40 5.38 -0.34 8.75
C ALA A 40 4.87 0.88 9.52
N TYR A 41 5.57 2.00 9.39
CA TYR A 41 5.13 3.24 10.03
C TYR A 41 3.75 3.66 9.50
N ILE A 42 3.57 3.56 8.18
CA ILE A 42 2.32 3.99 7.57
C ILE A 42 1.16 3.10 8.04
N ILE A 43 1.33 1.80 7.99
CA ILE A 43 0.28 0.87 8.39
C ILE A 43 -0.05 1.03 9.87
N ASN A 44 0.98 1.13 10.71
CA ASN A 44 0.75 1.31 12.14
C ASN A 44 0.02 2.62 12.44
N HIS A 45 0.33 3.66 11.68
CA HIS A 45 -0.35 4.93 11.83
C HIS A 45 -1.87 4.78 11.59
N PHE A 46 -2.23 4.15 10.47
CA PHE A 46 -3.64 3.97 10.17
C PHE A 46 -4.31 2.98 11.11
N LYS A 47 -3.60 1.97 11.55
CA LYS A 47 -4.17 1.03 12.51
C LYS A 47 -4.50 1.72 13.83
N SER A 48 -3.71 2.70 14.22
CA SER A 48 -3.98 3.43 15.46
C SER A 48 -5.31 4.17 15.40
N TYR A 49 -5.79 4.46 14.19
CA TYR A 49 -7.10 5.06 13.98
C TYR A 49 -8.15 4.02 13.62
N LYS A 50 -7.82 2.74 13.81
CA LYS A 50 -8.76 1.63 13.60
C LYS A 50 -9.10 1.36 12.14
N TYR A 51 -8.24 1.76 11.23
CA TYR A 51 -8.37 1.38 9.84
C TYR A 51 -7.66 0.05 9.65
N ASN A 52 -8.42 -0.99 9.36
CA ASN A 52 -7.89 -2.33 9.30
C ASN A 52 -7.91 -2.98 7.92
N GLU A 53 -8.34 -2.25 6.93
CA GLU A 53 -8.46 -2.79 5.59
C GLU A 53 -7.60 -2.00 4.62
N TYR A 54 -6.75 -2.71 3.87
CA TYR A 54 -5.75 -2.06 3.04
C TYR A 54 -5.74 -2.64 1.64
N LEU A 55 -5.49 -1.77 0.66
CA LEU A 55 -5.28 -2.17 -0.72
C LEU A 55 -3.90 -1.67 -1.10
N ILE A 56 -2.98 -2.59 -1.41
CA ILE A 56 -1.59 -2.21 -1.65
C ILE A 56 -1.26 -2.44 -3.12
N ALA A 57 -1.03 -1.35 -3.84
CA ALA A 57 -0.66 -1.43 -5.24
C ALA A 57 0.85 -1.49 -5.33
N THR A 58 1.36 -2.60 -5.85
CA THR A 58 2.80 -2.84 -5.94
C THR A 58 3.26 -2.85 -7.39
N GLY A 59 4.56 -2.89 -7.60
CA GLY A 59 5.16 -2.98 -8.91
C GLY A 59 6.61 -3.33 -8.75
N TYR A 60 7.44 -2.32 -8.63
CA TYR A 60 8.88 -2.54 -8.44
C TYR A 60 9.11 -3.36 -7.17
N LYS A 61 9.78 -4.51 -7.34
CA LYS A 61 10.12 -5.40 -6.23
C LYS A 61 8.89 -5.86 -5.44
N SER A 62 7.79 -6.09 -6.15
CA SER A 62 6.53 -6.48 -5.54
C SER A 62 6.65 -7.66 -4.58
N LYS A 63 7.47 -8.65 -4.92
CA LYS A 63 7.58 -9.84 -4.09
C LYS A 63 8.14 -9.54 -2.71
N GLN A 64 9.00 -8.54 -2.59
CA GLN A 64 9.52 -8.16 -1.29
C GLN A 64 8.43 -7.57 -0.42
N ILE A 65 7.53 -6.78 -1.02
CA ILE A 65 6.41 -6.19 -0.28
C ILE A 65 5.43 -7.29 0.13
N GLU A 66 5.17 -8.23 -0.77
CA GLU A 66 4.29 -9.36 -0.46
C GLU A 66 4.81 -10.15 0.74
N LYS A 67 6.11 -10.44 0.74
CA LYS A 67 6.72 -11.17 1.84
C LYS A 67 6.65 -10.38 3.15
N PHE A 68 6.92 -9.09 3.07
CA PHE A 68 6.86 -8.23 4.24
C PHE A 68 5.46 -8.24 4.86
N MET A 69 4.43 -8.09 4.05
CA MET A 69 3.06 -8.08 4.57
C MET A 69 2.70 -9.42 5.18
N LYS A 70 3.10 -10.51 4.53
CA LYS A 70 2.82 -11.84 5.05
C LYS A 70 3.51 -12.08 6.38
N ASP A 71 4.75 -11.62 6.51
CA ASP A 71 5.53 -11.88 7.71
C ASP A 71 5.16 -10.96 8.87
N LYS A 72 4.87 -9.71 8.59
CA LYS A 72 4.72 -8.70 9.64
C LYS A 72 3.29 -8.22 9.86
N PHE A 73 2.45 -8.33 8.87
CA PHE A 73 1.08 -7.82 8.96
C PHE A 73 0.05 -8.85 8.52
N HIS A 74 0.34 -10.12 8.76
CA HIS A 74 -0.58 -11.18 8.34
C HIS A 74 -1.96 -11.08 8.98
N ALA A 75 -2.06 -10.43 10.13
CA ALA A 75 -3.35 -10.29 10.82
C ALA A 75 -4.17 -9.10 10.28
N VAL A 76 -3.58 -8.31 9.41
CA VAL A 76 -4.26 -7.17 8.81
C VAL A 76 -5.00 -7.64 7.57
N ASP A 77 -6.16 -7.05 7.31
CA ASP A 77 -6.92 -7.36 6.11
C ASP A 77 -6.36 -6.56 4.95
N TYR A 78 -5.66 -7.21 4.04
CA TYR A 78 -5.06 -6.52 2.93
C TYR A 78 -5.17 -7.32 1.64
N ASN A 79 -5.14 -6.59 0.53
CA ASN A 79 -5.04 -7.18 -0.80
C ASN A 79 -3.90 -6.49 -1.53
N ILE A 80 -3.10 -7.28 -2.23
CA ILE A 80 -1.99 -6.76 -3.00
C ILE A 80 -2.32 -6.86 -4.47
N ILE A 81 -2.15 -5.75 -5.18
CA ILE A 81 -2.40 -5.69 -6.61
C ILE A 81 -1.13 -5.21 -7.29
N ASN A 82 -0.63 -6.01 -8.23
CA ASN A 82 0.57 -5.63 -8.95
C ASN A 82 0.20 -4.59 -10.00
N SER A 83 0.86 -3.44 -9.93
CA SER A 83 0.55 -2.31 -10.79
C SER A 83 0.91 -2.52 -12.25
N GLY A 84 1.49 -3.66 -12.60
CA GLY A 84 1.71 -3.98 -14.00
C GLY A 84 0.43 -4.28 -14.76
N ASP A 85 -0.67 -4.48 -14.04
CA ASP A 85 -1.95 -4.78 -14.67
C ASP A 85 -2.79 -3.51 -14.75
N VAL A 86 -2.90 -2.97 -15.94
CA VAL A 86 -3.62 -1.70 -16.17
C VAL A 86 -5.09 -1.80 -15.80
N LYS A 87 -5.71 -2.94 -16.07
CA LYS A 87 -7.12 -3.13 -15.75
C LYS A 87 -7.37 -3.04 -14.26
N ILE A 88 -6.47 -3.60 -13.49
CA ILE A 88 -6.59 -3.58 -12.03
C ILE A 88 -6.44 -2.16 -11.50
N ILE A 89 -5.51 -1.40 -12.09
CA ILE A 89 -5.32 -0.01 -11.70
C ILE A 89 -6.58 0.81 -11.94
N ARG A 90 -7.23 0.58 -13.08
CA ARG A 90 -8.49 1.27 -13.36
C ARG A 90 -9.56 0.92 -12.35
N ARG A 91 -9.62 -0.35 -11.95
CA ARG A 91 -10.58 -0.78 -10.95
C ARG A 91 -10.37 -0.08 -9.63
N ILE A 92 -9.11 0.07 -9.23
CA ILE A 92 -8.79 0.78 -7.99
C ILE A 92 -9.28 2.21 -8.08
N LYS A 93 -9.05 2.85 -9.21
CA LYS A 93 -9.49 4.22 -9.39
C LYS A 93 -11.01 4.32 -9.30
N ASP A 94 -11.71 3.39 -9.93
CA ASP A 94 -13.17 3.38 -9.89
C ASP A 94 -13.68 3.22 -8.47
N ILE A 95 -13.06 2.37 -7.69
CA ILE A 95 -13.44 2.16 -6.31
C ILE A 95 -13.23 3.44 -5.50
N ILE A 96 -12.11 4.10 -5.70
CA ILE A 96 -11.81 5.34 -5.01
C ILE A 96 -12.81 6.43 -5.41
N ASP A 97 -13.11 6.52 -6.69
CA ASP A 97 -14.06 7.52 -7.18
C ASP A 97 -15.44 7.32 -6.60
N VAL A 98 -15.87 6.06 -6.49
CA VAL A 98 -17.17 5.75 -5.90
C VAL A 98 -17.17 6.11 -4.41
N ALA A 99 -16.07 5.86 -3.72
CA ALA A 99 -15.98 6.13 -2.29
C ALA A 99 -15.89 7.62 -1.99
N ASN A 100 -15.56 8.44 -2.97
CA ASN A 100 -15.42 9.89 -2.78
C ASN A 100 -16.32 10.65 -3.74
N PRO A 101 -17.62 10.62 -3.51
CA PRO A 101 -18.57 11.26 -4.44
C PRO A 101 -18.34 12.77 -4.61
N ILE A 102 -17.73 13.40 -3.63
CA ILE A 102 -17.44 14.83 -3.72
C ILE A 102 -16.54 15.15 -4.92
N ASN A 103 -15.68 14.21 -5.26
CA ASN A 103 -14.74 14.42 -6.36
C ASN A 103 -15.35 14.23 -7.74
N LYS A 104 -16.64 13.93 -7.79
CA LYS A 104 -17.29 13.66 -9.06
C LYS A 104 -17.94 14.88 -9.68
N THR A 105 -17.91 15.95 -9.02
CA THR A 105 -18.57 17.16 -9.53
C THR A 105 -17.84 17.80 -10.73
#